data_10e145ba586b3b0fbc0cf0358b5b6d52
#
_entry.id   10e145ba586b3b0fbc0cf0358b5b6d52
#
_cell.length_a   1.000
_cell.length_b   1.000
_cell.length_c   1.000
_cell.angle_alpha   90.00
_cell.angle_beta   90.00
_cell.angle_gamma   90.00
#
_symmetry.space_group_name_H-M   'P 1'
#
loop_
_entity.id
_entity.type
_entity.pdbx_description
1 polymer ?
#
loop_
_entity_poly.entity_id
_entity_poly.type
_entity_poly.pdbx_seq_one_letter_code
_entity_poly.pdbx_strand_id
1 'polypeptide(L)'
;MKPLAKVKCEWSPKLAYVIGLIATDGYISIDGRHVSFTSKDLELAELYRDYLGLDNKIGKKARGGELEKKYFVVQFGDVLFYRFLLGIGLTPKKSKTINALKIPEKYFFDFFRGCIDGDGSIGWFFHPESKLPQFRVRLASASKNFLKWIQSRMLRYGIKPYICKSRDIFQLSFAKEASTKLLKLVYYRGFPASLGRKYEKAKKIMRV
;
A
#
# COMPACT_ATOMS: atom_id res chain seq x y z
N MET A 1 -0.58 25.52 23.01
CA MET A 1 0.09 25.44 21.70
C MET A 1 -0.90 24.88 20.65
N LYS A 2 -1.02 25.53 19.51
CA LYS A 2 -1.80 24.96 18.39
C LYS A 2 -1.11 23.68 17.89
N PRO A 3 -1.86 22.61 17.55
CA PRO A 3 -1.28 21.40 17.00
C PRO A 3 -0.53 21.71 15.70
N LEU A 4 0.66 21.15 15.54
CA LEU A 4 1.40 21.25 14.28
C LEU A 4 0.65 20.49 13.18
N ALA A 5 0.30 21.19 12.10
CA ALA A 5 -0.26 20.65 10.87
C ALA A 5 0.84 20.64 9.80
N LYS A 6 1.61 19.57 9.74
CA LYS A 6 2.67 19.39 8.72
C LYS A 6 2.10 18.84 7.43
N VAL A 7 1.10 17.98 7.55
CA VAL A 7 0.51 17.28 6.42
C VAL A 7 -0.86 17.86 6.07
N LYS A 8 -1.07 18.14 4.80
CA LYS A 8 -2.38 18.57 4.29
C LYS A 8 -3.32 17.37 4.20
N CYS A 9 -4.38 17.34 5.03
CA CYS A 9 -5.34 16.22 5.11
C CYS A 9 -6.46 16.32 4.05
N GLU A 10 -6.17 16.83 2.86
CA GLU A 10 -7.10 16.89 1.74
C GLU A 10 -6.89 15.72 0.79
N TRP A 11 -7.99 15.03 0.46
CA TRP A 11 -7.91 13.88 -0.44
C TRP A 11 -7.39 14.26 -1.83
N SER A 12 -6.35 13.56 -2.25
CA SER A 12 -5.72 13.64 -3.55
C SER A 12 -5.19 12.26 -3.96
N PRO A 13 -4.84 12.04 -5.23
CA PRO A 13 -4.19 10.80 -5.66
C PRO A 13 -2.91 10.51 -4.85
N LYS A 14 -2.11 11.54 -4.54
CA LYS A 14 -0.87 11.41 -3.75
C LYS A 14 -1.16 10.99 -2.31
N LEU A 15 -2.13 11.67 -1.64
CA LEU A 15 -2.50 11.31 -0.27
C LEU A 15 -3.09 9.90 -0.21
N ALA A 16 -3.98 9.54 -1.12
CA ALA A 16 -4.56 8.19 -1.16
C ALA A 16 -3.49 7.11 -1.33
N TYR A 17 -2.51 7.33 -2.20
CA TYR A 17 -1.35 6.44 -2.36
C TYR A 17 -0.58 6.27 -1.04
N VAL A 18 -0.26 7.36 -0.35
CA VAL A 18 0.42 7.31 0.95
C VAL A 18 -0.42 6.60 2.00
N ILE A 19 -1.73 6.80 2.02
CA ILE A 19 -2.63 6.04 2.91
C ILE A 19 -2.55 4.53 2.63
N GLY A 20 -2.41 4.13 1.38
CA GLY A 20 -2.14 2.74 0.99
C GLY A 20 -0.82 2.19 1.56
N LEU A 21 0.26 2.98 1.48
CA LEU A 21 1.54 2.64 2.09
C LEU A 21 1.46 2.56 3.62
N ILE A 22 0.71 3.48 4.27
CA ILE A 22 0.51 3.42 5.72
C ILE A 22 -0.33 2.19 6.10
N ALA A 23 -1.33 1.82 5.32
CA ALA A 23 -2.17 0.66 5.59
C ALA A 23 -1.37 -0.65 5.60
N THR A 24 -0.31 -0.75 4.79
CA THR A 24 0.60 -1.91 4.70
C THR A 24 1.79 -1.76 5.66
N ASP A 25 2.76 -0.96 5.31
CA ASP A 25 4.08 -0.84 5.98
C ASP A 25 4.20 0.31 6.97
N GLY A 26 3.17 1.15 7.12
CA GLY A 26 3.19 2.26 8.08
C GLY A 26 3.02 1.79 9.52
N TYR A 27 3.67 2.49 10.44
CA TYR A 27 3.49 2.36 11.87
C TYR A 27 2.83 3.61 12.43
N ILE A 28 1.76 3.44 13.18
CA ILE A 28 1.02 4.48 13.89
C ILE A 28 1.29 4.26 15.37
N SER A 29 1.94 5.22 16.01
CA SER A 29 2.32 5.14 17.42
C SER A 29 1.08 5.24 18.33
N ILE A 30 1.16 4.67 19.51
CA ILE A 30 0.11 4.80 20.54
C ILE A 30 0.12 6.17 21.24
N ASP A 31 1.14 6.99 20.98
CA ASP A 31 1.31 8.31 21.63
C ASP A 31 0.40 9.42 21.05
N GLY A 32 -0.41 9.12 20.06
CA GLY A 32 -1.41 10.05 19.52
C GLY A 32 -0.87 11.07 18.51
N ARG A 33 0.40 10.97 18.07
CA ARG A 33 0.99 11.96 17.16
C ARG A 33 2.01 11.43 16.15
N HIS A 34 2.77 10.38 16.48
CA HIS A 34 3.84 9.93 15.62
C HIS A 34 3.37 8.87 14.62
N VAL A 35 3.81 9.06 13.38
CA VAL A 35 3.63 8.13 12.28
C VAL A 35 4.99 7.87 11.64
N SER A 36 5.29 6.62 11.29
CA SER A 36 6.51 6.28 10.56
C SER A 36 6.22 5.28 9.43
N PHE A 37 7.03 5.38 8.41
CA PHE A 37 7.05 4.45 7.28
C PHE A 37 8.44 3.87 7.11
N THR A 38 8.54 2.59 6.80
CA THR A 38 9.82 1.90 6.67
C THR A 38 9.82 1.03 5.42
N SER A 39 10.82 1.18 4.57
CA SER A 39 10.99 0.40 3.35
C SER A 39 12.44 0.00 3.10
N LYS A 40 12.68 -1.09 2.34
CA LYS A 40 13.99 -1.39 1.75
C LYS A 40 14.27 -0.53 0.52
N ASP A 41 13.25 -0.05 -0.16
CA ASP A 41 13.36 0.79 -1.36
C ASP A 41 13.47 2.26 -0.92
N LEU A 42 14.59 2.91 -1.21
CA LEU A 42 14.78 4.35 -0.96
C LEU A 42 13.73 5.17 -1.71
N GLU A 43 13.52 4.86 -3.00
CA GLU A 43 12.51 5.50 -3.85
C GLU A 43 11.13 5.55 -3.16
N LEU A 44 10.73 4.47 -2.48
CA LEU A 44 9.44 4.42 -1.81
C LEU A 44 9.38 5.29 -0.55
N ALA A 45 10.52 5.42 0.16
CA ALA A 45 10.64 6.33 1.30
C ALA A 45 10.63 7.80 0.86
N GLU A 46 11.26 8.12 -0.28
CA GLU A 46 11.24 9.44 -0.91
C GLU A 46 9.83 9.81 -1.37
N LEU A 47 9.14 8.94 -2.12
CA LEU A 47 7.75 9.15 -2.54
C LEU A 47 6.81 9.38 -1.35
N TYR A 48 6.98 8.59 -0.27
CA TYR A 48 6.20 8.76 0.95
C TYR A 48 6.40 10.14 1.56
N ARG A 49 7.65 10.58 1.72
CA ARG A 49 8.02 11.89 2.28
C ARG A 49 7.48 13.03 1.42
N ASP A 50 7.77 12.97 0.12
CA ASP A 50 7.48 14.05 -0.83
C ASP A 50 5.96 14.22 -1.06
N TYR A 51 5.21 13.12 -1.07
CA TYR A 51 3.74 13.18 -1.22
C TYR A 51 3.03 13.71 0.03
N LEU A 52 3.66 13.61 1.19
CA LEU A 52 3.18 14.25 2.41
C LEU A 52 3.68 15.70 2.57
N GLY A 53 4.56 16.19 1.68
CA GLY A 53 5.18 17.51 1.78
C GLY A 53 6.07 17.67 3.01
N LEU A 54 6.80 16.61 3.38
CA LEU A 54 7.65 16.58 4.57
C LEU A 54 9.11 16.90 4.22
N ASP A 55 9.78 17.70 5.05
CA ASP A 55 11.21 18.00 4.97
C ASP A 55 12.06 17.07 5.86
N ASN A 56 11.45 16.04 6.44
CA ASN A 56 12.12 15.13 7.35
C ASN A 56 13.26 14.36 6.67
N LYS A 57 14.40 14.25 7.36
CA LYS A 57 15.52 13.41 6.91
C LYS A 57 15.08 11.95 6.84
N ILE A 58 15.41 11.26 5.75
CA ILE A 58 15.26 9.81 5.63
C ILE A 58 16.38 9.16 6.43
N GLY A 59 16.01 8.49 7.52
CA GLY A 59 16.94 7.74 8.35
C GLY A 59 17.17 6.33 7.84
N LYS A 60 18.16 5.64 8.42
CA LYS A 60 18.39 4.20 8.19
C LYS A 60 18.28 3.44 9.50
N LYS A 61 17.66 2.27 9.46
CA LYS A 61 17.56 1.37 10.62
C LYS A 61 17.79 -0.09 10.25
N ALA A 62 18.26 -0.87 11.23
CA ALA A 62 18.25 -2.33 11.20
C ALA A 62 16.87 -2.86 11.57
N ARG A 63 16.55 -4.11 11.25
CA ARG A 63 15.31 -4.79 11.61
C ARG A 63 15.61 -6.22 12.06
N GLY A 64 14.91 -6.69 13.09
CA GLY A 64 14.92 -8.11 13.47
C GLY A 64 16.25 -8.63 13.98
N GLY A 65 17.07 -7.82 14.68
CA GLY A 65 18.39 -8.25 15.20
C GLY A 65 19.54 -8.19 14.20
N GLU A 66 19.29 -7.75 12.96
CA GLU A 66 20.36 -7.47 12.00
C GLU A 66 21.17 -6.24 12.46
N LEU A 67 22.51 -6.31 12.35
CA LEU A 67 23.39 -5.16 12.62
C LEU A 67 23.38 -4.15 11.48
N GLU A 68 23.15 -4.60 10.26
CA GLU A 68 23.15 -3.77 9.06
C GLU A 68 21.87 -2.95 8.92
N LYS A 69 22.02 -1.63 8.76
CA LYS A 69 20.91 -0.70 8.58
C LYS A 69 20.44 -0.68 7.11
N LYS A 70 19.71 -1.71 6.70
CA LYS A 70 19.22 -1.89 5.32
C LYS A 70 17.88 -1.19 5.02
N TYR A 71 17.20 -0.64 6.03
CA TYR A 71 15.85 -0.08 5.85
C TYR A 71 15.88 1.43 5.97
N PHE A 72 15.24 2.10 5.02
CA PHE A 72 14.97 3.53 5.05
C PHE A 72 13.73 3.81 5.90
N VAL A 73 13.79 4.87 6.71
CA VAL A 73 12.68 5.25 7.59
C VAL A 73 12.40 6.74 7.49
N VAL A 74 11.12 7.08 7.34
CA VAL A 74 10.59 8.43 7.49
C VAL A 74 9.70 8.43 8.72
N GLN A 75 9.98 9.30 9.67
CA GLN A 75 9.20 9.45 10.91
C GLN A 75 8.92 10.91 11.16
N PHE A 76 7.69 11.23 11.56
CA PHE A 76 7.28 12.58 11.90
C PHE A 76 6.16 12.56 12.95
N GLY A 77 5.97 13.70 13.61
CA GLY A 77 4.85 13.93 14.53
C GLY A 77 3.91 14.97 13.96
N ASP A 78 2.61 14.62 13.85
CA ASP A 78 1.52 15.49 13.42
C ASP A 78 0.21 15.01 14.03
N VAL A 79 -0.35 15.78 14.94
CA VAL A 79 -1.58 15.40 15.68
C VAL A 79 -2.80 15.43 14.76
N LEU A 80 -2.88 16.39 13.83
CA LEU A 80 -4.02 16.50 12.93
C LEU A 80 -4.04 15.38 11.92
N PHE A 81 -2.90 15.05 11.32
CA PHE A 81 -2.78 13.92 10.43
C PHE A 81 -3.04 12.59 11.17
N TYR A 82 -2.54 12.45 12.39
CA TYR A 82 -2.82 11.28 13.21
C TYR A 82 -4.33 11.09 13.44
N ARG A 83 -5.05 12.16 13.83
CA ARG A 83 -6.51 12.14 13.99
C ARG A 83 -7.24 11.83 12.68
N PHE A 84 -6.76 12.37 11.58
CA PHE A 84 -7.29 12.04 10.24
C PHE A 84 -7.15 10.54 9.96
N LEU A 85 -5.98 9.92 10.24
CA LEU A 85 -5.79 8.49 10.09
C LEU A 85 -6.78 7.66 10.93
N LEU A 86 -6.98 8.04 12.19
CA LEU A 86 -8.00 7.39 13.05
C LEU A 86 -9.41 7.54 12.45
N GLY A 87 -9.75 8.73 11.98
CA GLY A 87 -11.06 9.05 11.38
C GLY A 87 -11.40 8.21 10.15
N ILE A 88 -10.40 7.80 9.37
CA ILE A 88 -10.57 6.92 8.21
C ILE A 88 -10.48 5.42 8.53
N GLY A 89 -10.18 5.07 9.79
CA GLY A 89 -10.13 3.68 10.27
C GLY A 89 -8.73 3.07 10.39
N LEU A 90 -7.66 3.87 10.25
CA LEU A 90 -6.28 3.43 10.51
C LEU A 90 -5.89 3.68 11.95
N THR A 91 -5.65 2.63 12.71
CA THR A 91 -5.36 2.67 14.16
C THR A 91 -3.97 2.11 14.49
N PRO A 92 -3.41 2.39 15.69
CA PRO A 92 -2.25 1.66 16.18
C PRO A 92 -2.45 0.14 16.16
N LYS A 93 -1.36 -0.62 16.04
CA LYS A 93 -1.36 -2.09 16.01
C LYS A 93 -2.27 -2.72 14.94
N LYS A 94 -2.49 -2.01 13.82
CA LYS A 94 -3.45 -2.33 12.76
C LYS A 94 -3.25 -3.67 12.03
N SER A 95 -2.07 -4.30 12.09
CA SER A 95 -1.71 -5.43 11.21
C SER A 95 -2.75 -6.56 11.18
N LYS A 96 -3.36 -6.92 12.32
CA LYS A 96 -4.40 -7.94 12.40
C LYS A 96 -5.83 -7.37 12.51
N THR A 97 -5.93 -6.08 12.86
CA THR A 97 -7.20 -5.42 13.22
C THR A 97 -7.75 -4.46 12.18
N ILE A 98 -6.96 -4.12 11.16
CA ILE A 98 -7.40 -3.24 10.08
C ILE A 98 -8.62 -3.85 9.37
N ASN A 99 -9.64 -3.02 9.15
CA ASN A 99 -10.91 -3.37 8.50
C ASN A 99 -11.14 -2.49 7.27
N ALA A 100 -12.41 -2.23 6.94
CA ALA A 100 -12.81 -1.28 5.93
C ALA A 100 -12.29 0.13 6.27
N LEU A 101 -11.71 0.81 5.29
CA LEU A 101 -11.25 2.19 5.42
C LEU A 101 -12.19 3.14 4.68
N LYS A 102 -12.33 4.37 5.20
CA LYS A 102 -13.13 5.42 4.56
C LYS A 102 -12.32 6.11 3.45
N ILE A 103 -12.08 5.38 2.36
CA ILE A 103 -11.39 5.88 1.16
C ILE A 103 -12.45 6.35 0.15
N PRO A 104 -12.42 7.62 -0.32
CA PRO A 104 -13.33 8.09 -1.37
C PRO A 104 -13.20 7.25 -2.65
N GLU A 105 -14.32 6.97 -3.31
CA GLU A 105 -14.37 6.07 -4.47
C GLU A 105 -13.39 6.50 -5.57
N LYS A 106 -13.35 7.79 -5.89
CA LYS A 106 -12.49 8.35 -6.94
C LYS A 106 -10.98 8.14 -6.72
N TYR A 107 -10.55 7.90 -5.48
CA TYR A 107 -9.15 7.69 -5.12
C TYR A 107 -8.82 6.24 -4.72
N PHE A 108 -9.77 5.33 -4.88
CA PHE A 108 -9.59 3.94 -4.44
C PHE A 108 -8.42 3.24 -5.14
N PHE A 109 -8.24 3.47 -6.43
CA PHE A 109 -7.12 2.84 -7.16
C PHE A 109 -5.76 3.46 -6.85
N ASP A 110 -5.71 4.74 -6.48
CA ASP A 110 -4.48 5.35 -5.96
C ASP A 110 -4.10 4.75 -4.60
N PHE A 111 -5.07 4.63 -3.70
CA PHE A 111 -4.90 3.93 -2.43
C PHE A 111 -4.42 2.49 -2.66
N PHE A 112 -5.05 1.77 -3.57
CA PHE A 112 -4.69 0.38 -3.83
C PHE A 112 -3.31 0.25 -4.49
N ARG A 113 -2.88 1.21 -5.32
CA ARG A 113 -1.50 1.30 -5.84
C ARG A 113 -0.50 1.39 -4.69
N GLY A 114 -0.75 2.22 -3.68
CA GLY A 114 0.06 2.28 -2.46
C GLY A 114 0.11 0.92 -1.72
N CYS A 115 -1.01 0.23 -1.60
CA CYS A 115 -1.03 -1.12 -1.02
C CYS A 115 -0.20 -2.12 -1.84
N ILE A 116 -0.26 -2.05 -3.18
CA ILE A 116 0.58 -2.90 -4.05
C ILE A 116 2.05 -2.58 -3.84
N ASP A 117 2.43 -1.32 -3.75
CA ASP A 117 3.83 -0.91 -3.59
C ASP A 117 4.40 -1.28 -2.21
N GLY A 118 3.57 -1.30 -1.17
CA GLY A 118 3.92 -1.87 0.13
C GLY A 118 3.97 -3.40 0.09
N ASP A 119 2.90 -4.05 0.49
CA ASP A 119 2.79 -5.50 0.70
C ASP A 119 2.35 -6.30 -0.55
N GLY A 120 2.20 -5.65 -1.71
CA GLY A 120 1.80 -6.32 -2.93
C GLY A 120 2.95 -6.96 -3.70
N SER A 121 2.61 -7.91 -4.55
CA SER A 121 3.54 -8.51 -5.51
C SER A 121 2.92 -8.58 -6.90
N ILE A 122 3.74 -8.28 -7.91
CA ILE A 122 3.45 -8.46 -9.33
C ILE A 122 4.47 -9.44 -9.86
N GLY A 123 4.04 -10.59 -10.36
CA GLY A 123 4.99 -11.62 -10.78
C GLY A 123 4.43 -12.63 -11.76
N TRP A 124 5.34 -13.23 -12.51
CA TRP A 124 5.11 -14.36 -13.38
C TRP A 124 5.35 -15.66 -12.64
N PHE A 125 4.61 -16.70 -13.00
CA PHE A 125 4.79 -18.06 -12.52
C PHE A 125 4.35 -19.03 -13.62
N PHE A 126 4.86 -20.26 -13.58
CA PHE A 126 4.39 -21.34 -14.44
C PHE A 126 3.24 -22.09 -13.78
N HIS A 127 2.17 -22.33 -14.54
CA HIS A 127 1.06 -23.13 -14.02
C HIS A 127 1.55 -24.57 -13.79
N PRO A 128 1.27 -25.19 -12.65
CA PRO A 128 1.82 -26.51 -12.31
C PRO A 128 1.52 -27.59 -13.36
N GLU A 129 0.31 -27.60 -13.91
CA GLU A 129 -0.15 -28.62 -14.87
C GLU A 129 0.18 -28.26 -16.31
N SER A 130 -0.29 -27.08 -16.77
CA SER A 130 -0.13 -26.68 -18.18
C SER A 130 1.26 -26.20 -18.55
N LYS A 131 2.13 -25.94 -17.55
CA LYS A 131 3.47 -25.34 -17.71
C LYS A 131 3.48 -24.00 -18.46
N LEU A 132 2.32 -23.41 -18.72
CA LEU A 132 2.21 -22.12 -19.39
C LEU A 132 2.56 -20.97 -18.45
N PRO A 133 3.25 -19.94 -18.93
CA PRO A 133 3.53 -18.76 -18.14
C PRO A 133 2.24 -18.00 -17.83
N GLN A 134 2.05 -17.69 -16.58
CA GLN A 134 0.94 -16.88 -16.07
C GLN A 134 1.48 -15.78 -15.19
N PHE A 135 0.71 -14.73 -15.02
CA PHE A 135 1.04 -13.67 -14.09
C PHE A 135 -0.10 -13.43 -13.08
N ARG A 136 0.28 -12.94 -11.92
CA ARG A 136 -0.65 -12.58 -10.85
C ARG A 136 -0.23 -11.30 -10.16
N VAL A 137 -1.23 -10.52 -9.76
CA VAL A 137 -1.09 -9.51 -8.72
C VAL A 137 -1.60 -10.13 -7.43
N ARG A 138 -0.88 -9.91 -6.32
CA ARG A 138 -1.26 -10.37 -4.99
C ARG A 138 -1.05 -9.27 -3.98
N LEU A 139 -1.93 -9.20 -2.98
CA LEU A 139 -1.76 -8.36 -1.79
C LEU A 139 -1.83 -9.27 -0.57
N ALA A 140 -0.79 -9.22 0.28
CA ALA A 140 -0.74 -9.95 1.53
C ALA A 140 -1.28 -9.08 2.68
N SER A 141 -1.96 -9.70 3.64
CA SER A 141 -2.36 -9.06 4.89
C SER A 141 -2.62 -10.07 5.99
N ALA A 142 -2.31 -9.73 7.23
CA ALA A 142 -2.72 -10.51 8.39
C ALA A 142 -4.21 -10.32 8.72
N SER A 143 -4.86 -9.27 8.19
CA SER A 143 -6.29 -9.04 8.36
C SER A 143 -7.11 -9.55 7.16
N LYS A 144 -7.88 -10.61 7.38
CA LYS A 144 -8.84 -11.12 6.38
C LYS A 144 -9.93 -10.10 6.07
N ASN A 145 -10.37 -9.33 7.07
CA ASN A 145 -11.45 -8.35 6.91
C ASN A 145 -11.03 -7.20 5.98
N PHE A 146 -9.80 -6.74 6.09
CA PHE A 146 -9.23 -5.75 5.17
C PHE A 146 -9.26 -6.25 3.72
N LEU A 147 -8.81 -7.49 3.49
CA LEU A 147 -8.83 -8.07 2.15
C LEU A 147 -10.26 -8.30 1.62
N LYS A 148 -11.22 -8.71 2.48
CA LYS A 148 -12.63 -8.81 2.11
C LYS A 148 -13.21 -7.46 1.70
N TRP A 149 -12.88 -6.40 2.43
CA TRP A 149 -13.30 -5.05 2.06
C TRP A 149 -12.73 -4.64 0.69
N ILE A 150 -11.43 -4.84 0.45
CA ILE A 150 -10.82 -4.57 -0.86
C ILE A 150 -11.51 -5.41 -1.95
N GLN A 151 -11.74 -6.71 -1.70
CA GLN A 151 -12.42 -7.60 -2.63
C GLN A 151 -13.81 -7.07 -3.00
N SER A 152 -14.61 -6.64 -2.03
CA SER A 152 -15.95 -6.08 -2.28
C SER A 152 -15.91 -4.81 -3.14
N ARG A 153 -14.88 -3.97 -2.96
CA ARG A 153 -14.67 -2.78 -3.79
C ARG A 153 -14.30 -3.17 -5.23
N MET A 154 -13.41 -4.16 -5.41
CA MET A 154 -12.99 -4.64 -6.73
C MET A 154 -14.14 -5.26 -7.54
N LEU A 155 -15.07 -5.96 -6.87
CA LEU A 155 -16.25 -6.54 -7.52
C LEU A 155 -17.13 -5.50 -8.22
N ARG A 156 -17.22 -4.27 -7.69
CA ARG A 156 -17.98 -3.16 -8.32
C ARG A 156 -17.42 -2.78 -9.70
N TYR A 157 -16.13 -3.04 -9.93
CA TYR A 157 -15.46 -2.79 -11.21
C TYR A 157 -15.40 -4.06 -12.08
N GLY A 158 -16.13 -5.12 -11.72
CA GLY A 158 -16.12 -6.39 -12.41
C GLY A 158 -14.76 -7.10 -12.35
N ILE A 159 -13.94 -6.80 -11.33
CA ILE A 159 -12.69 -7.50 -11.03
C ILE A 159 -13.00 -8.52 -9.94
N LYS A 160 -12.72 -9.79 -10.18
CA LYS A 160 -13.04 -10.91 -9.29
C LYS A 160 -11.78 -11.53 -8.69
N PRO A 161 -11.17 -10.92 -7.65
CA PRO A 161 -10.07 -11.56 -6.93
C PRO A 161 -10.61 -12.62 -5.96
N TYR A 162 -9.73 -13.52 -5.55
CA TYR A 162 -10.02 -14.52 -4.52
C TYR A 162 -9.07 -14.40 -3.34
N ILE A 163 -9.53 -14.76 -2.15
CA ILE A 163 -8.75 -14.76 -0.93
C ILE A 163 -8.33 -16.20 -0.61
N CYS A 164 -7.03 -16.42 -0.44
CA CYS A 164 -6.48 -17.68 0.05
C CYS A 164 -5.69 -17.45 1.35
N LYS A 165 -5.64 -18.48 2.20
CA LYS A 165 -4.80 -18.50 3.39
C LYS A 165 -3.41 -19.03 3.00
N SER A 166 -2.36 -18.38 3.47
CA SER A 166 -0.97 -18.79 3.28
C SER A 166 -0.24 -18.71 4.62
N ARG A 167 -0.06 -19.84 5.28
CA ARG A 167 0.47 -19.92 6.66
C ARG A 167 -0.38 -19.02 7.60
N ASP A 168 0.25 -18.02 8.22
CA ASP A 168 -0.39 -17.11 9.20
C ASP A 168 -0.96 -15.82 8.60
N ILE A 169 -0.93 -15.68 7.27
CA ILE A 169 -1.43 -14.52 6.55
C ILE A 169 -2.47 -14.91 5.50
N PHE A 170 -3.22 -13.93 5.03
CA PHE A 170 -4.14 -14.05 3.91
C PHE A 170 -3.56 -13.34 2.68
N GLN A 171 -3.90 -13.82 1.50
CA GLN A 171 -3.54 -13.20 0.23
C GLN A 171 -4.78 -12.95 -0.60
N LEU A 172 -4.95 -11.72 -1.07
CA LEU A 172 -5.89 -11.36 -2.12
C LEU A 172 -5.18 -11.53 -3.46
N SER A 173 -5.63 -12.48 -4.26
CA SER A 173 -4.99 -12.87 -5.52
C SER A 173 -5.87 -12.53 -6.71
N PHE A 174 -5.26 -11.94 -7.72
CA PHE A 174 -5.89 -11.60 -9.00
C PHE A 174 -5.33 -12.54 -10.06
N ALA A 175 -6.19 -13.36 -10.69
CA ALA A 175 -5.81 -14.21 -11.81
C ALA A 175 -5.48 -13.36 -13.07
N LYS A 176 -5.01 -13.98 -14.15
CA LYS A 176 -4.49 -13.30 -15.36
C LYS A 176 -5.36 -12.13 -15.83
N GLU A 177 -6.63 -12.39 -16.15
CA GLU A 177 -7.57 -11.38 -16.64
C GLU A 177 -7.84 -10.29 -15.59
N ALA A 178 -8.13 -10.68 -14.34
CA ALA A 178 -8.35 -9.76 -13.24
C ALA A 178 -7.11 -8.89 -12.95
N SER A 179 -5.90 -9.45 -13.07
CA SER A 179 -4.65 -8.70 -12.94
C SER A 179 -4.49 -7.65 -14.04
N THR A 180 -4.74 -8.02 -15.31
CA THR A 180 -4.63 -7.07 -16.44
C THR A 180 -5.61 -5.92 -16.27
N LYS A 181 -6.88 -6.22 -15.95
CA LYS A 181 -7.91 -5.20 -15.71
C LYS A 181 -7.54 -4.29 -14.53
N LEU A 182 -7.08 -4.88 -13.44
CA LEU A 182 -6.63 -4.16 -12.25
C LEU A 182 -5.48 -3.20 -12.58
N LEU A 183 -4.41 -3.69 -13.24
CA LEU A 183 -3.22 -2.90 -13.50
C LEU A 183 -3.52 -1.69 -14.39
N LYS A 184 -4.44 -1.80 -15.36
CA LYS A 184 -4.91 -0.67 -16.18
C LYS A 184 -5.61 0.42 -15.35
N LEU A 185 -6.33 0.03 -14.27
CA LEU A 185 -7.00 0.97 -13.37
C LEU A 185 -6.04 1.58 -12.33
N VAL A 186 -5.05 0.81 -11.88
CA VAL A 186 -4.04 1.26 -10.91
C VAL A 186 -3.00 2.18 -11.56
N TYR A 187 -2.60 1.88 -12.81
CA TYR A 187 -1.63 2.65 -13.58
C TYR A 187 -2.30 3.36 -14.76
N TYR A 188 -3.33 4.15 -14.46
CA TYR A 188 -4.06 4.97 -15.43
C TYR A 188 -3.18 6.09 -15.99
N ARG A 189 -3.57 6.68 -17.14
CA ARG A 189 -2.81 7.78 -17.75
C ARG A 189 -2.74 8.99 -16.81
N GLY A 190 -1.54 9.46 -16.52
CA GLY A 190 -1.31 10.61 -15.65
C GLY A 190 -1.37 10.29 -14.14
N PHE A 191 -1.32 9.01 -13.75
CA PHE A 191 -1.18 8.68 -12.32
C PHE A 191 0.10 9.30 -11.74
N PRO A 192 0.11 9.68 -10.45
CA PRO A 192 1.33 10.08 -9.76
C PRO A 192 2.35 8.93 -9.75
N ALA A 193 3.63 9.24 -9.53
CA ALA A 193 4.69 8.24 -9.46
C ALA A 193 4.36 7.09 -8.49
N SER A 194 4.98 5.96 -8.69
CA SER A 194 4.87 4.72 -7.92
C SER A 194 6.24 4.04 -7.89
N LEU A 195 6.38 2.94 -7.16
CA LEU A 195 7.63 2.19 -7.10
C LEU A 195 8.03 1.65 -8.48
N GLY A 196 9.11 2.20 -9.07
CA GLY A 196 9.52 1.97 -10.46
C GLY A 196 9.66 0.48 -10.80
N ARG A 197 10.31 -0.33 -9.94
CA ARG A 197 10.49 -1.77 -10.19
C ARG A 197 9.17 -2.54 -10.29
N LYS A 198 8.10 -2.12 -9.59
CA LYS A 198 6.77 -2.75 -9.69
C LYS A 198 6.01 -2.25 -10.92
N TYR A 199 6.14 -0.97 -11.24
CA TYR A 199 5.56 -0.40 -12.44
C TYR A 199 6.13 -1.03 -13.73
N GLU A 200 7.45 -1.26 -13.80
CA GLU A 200 8.06 -1.94 -14.95
C GLU A 200 7.51 -3.36 -15.15
N LYS A 201 7.27 -4.11 -14.07
CA LYS A 201 6.60 -5.41 -14.16
C LYS A 201 5.15 -5.28 -14.63
N ALA A 202 4.43 -4.28 -14.15
CA ALA A 202 3.05 -4.01 -14.57
C ALA A 202 2.96 -3.65 -16.06
N LYS A 203 3.87 -2.80 -16.56
CA LYS A 203 3.93 -2.43 -17.99
C LYS A 203 4.08 -3.65 -18.91
N LYS A 204 4.94 -4.61 -18.55
CA LYS A 204 5.12 -5.84 -19.31
C LYS A 204 3.82 -6.65 -19.39
N ILE A 205 3.04 -6.68 -18.32
CA ILE A 205 1.76 -7.40 -18.24
C ILE A 205 0.65 -6.68 -19.02
N MET A 206 0.62 -5.35 -18.95
CA MET A 206 -0.42 -4.55 -19.64
C MET A 206 -0.28 -4.52 -21.18
N ARG A 207 0.90 -4.89 -21.71
CA ARG A 207 1.19 -4.98 -23.15
C ARG A 207 0.83 -6.35 -23.75
N VAL A 208 0.55 -7.34 -22.92
CA VAL A 208 0.10 -8.69 -23.29
C VAL A 208 -1.44 -8.75 -23.30
#